data_1a8975e33056f8d274d60705051f7fa2
#
_entry.id   1a8975e33056f8d274d60705051f7fa2
#
_cell.length_a   1.000
_cell.length_b   1.000
_cell.length_c   1.000
_cell.angle_alpha   90.00
_cell.angle_beta   90.00
_cell.angle_gamma   90.00
#
_symmetry.space_group_name_H-M   'P 1'
#
loop_
_entity.id
_entity.type
_entity.pdbx_description
1 polymer ?
#
loop_
_entity_poly.entity_id
_entity_poly.type
_entity_poly.pdbx_seq_one_letter_code
_entity_poly.pdbx_strand_id
1 'polypeptide(L)'
;MNNKRIIPLATLGVIAVATFTIAGPIASMFQSQPKEIQWQTNLNEAHQDAVLENKPMLIVFDADWCKYCEKMDDKTFHDSSVSSYVNDKFIPVRLDLAENAKVAEILEIERIPCTIALSPRADLLGRVVGYVNTVQYRETLGRVQALQARVERTLAARSN
;
A
#
# COMPACT_ATOMS: atom_id res chain seq x y z
N MET A 1 76.71 -9.80 54.67
CA MET A 1 75.61 -8.84 54.56
C MET A 1 74.89 -9.23 53.33
N ASN A 2 73.80 -10.02 53.44
CA ASN A 2 73.10 -10.63 52.32
C ASN A 2 71.80 -9.90 52.07
N ASN A 3 71.70 -9.28 50.92
CA ASN A 3 70.47 -8.63 50.53
C ASN A 3 69.79 -9.46 49.46
N LYS A 4 68.81 -10.32 49.86
CA LYS A 4 67.98 -11.11 49.01
C LYS A 4 66.84 -10.24 48.52
N ARG A 5 66.90 -9.83 47.22
CA ARG A 5 65.80 -9.12 46.52
C ARG A 5 64.76 -10.17 46.15
N ILE A 6 63.57 -10.08 46.74
CA ILE A 6 62.39 -10.84 46.40
C ILE A 6 61.74 -10.16 45.21
N ILE A 7 61.59 -10.88 44.12
CA ILE A 7 60.87 -10.41 42.90
C ILE A 7 59.37 -10.75 43.12
N PRO A 8 58.45 -9.82 43.08
CA PRO A 8 57.03 -10.15 43.13
C PRO A 8 56.55 -10.71 41.79
N LEU A 9 55.83 -11.82 41.88
CA LEU A 9 55.15 -12.51 40.78
C LEU A 9 54.16 -11.57 40.09
N ALA A 10 54.35 -11.37 38.80
CA ALA A 10 53.44 -10.62 37.96
C ALA A 10 52.11 -11.38 37.83
N THR A 11 51.06 -10.81 38.35
CA THR A 11 49.68 -11.25 38.10
C THR A 11 49.30 -11.05 36.65
N LEU A 12 49.10 -12.14 35.92
CA LEU A 12 48.48 -12.12 34.60
C LEU A 12 47.04 -11.61 34.71
N GLY A 13 46.82 -10.38 34.29
CA GLY A 13 45.48 -9.85 34.11
C GLY A 13 44.83 -10.51 32.91
N VAL A 14 43.81 -11.32 33.17
CA VAL A 14 42.92 -11.85 32.12
C VAL A 14 42.09 -10.69 31.60
N ILE A 15 42.38 -10.22 30.38
CA ILE A 15 41.55 -9.26 29.67
C ILE A 15 40.35 -10.04 29.15
N ALA A 16 39.22 -9.95 29.85
CA ALA A 16 37.94 -10.41 29.35
C ALA A 16 37.48 -9.49 28.23
N VAL A 17 37.68 -9.90 26.97
CA VAL A 17 37.10 -9.25 25.81
C VAL A 17 35.59 -9.56 25.83
N ALA A 18 34.79 -8.62 26.36
CA ALA A 18 33.35 -8.66 26.24
C ALA A 18 32.99 -8.46 24.78
N THR A 19 32.72 -9.57 24.07
CA THR A 19 32.09 -9.50 22.72
C THR A 19 30.65 -9.05 22.91
N PHE A 20 30.43 -7.75 22.74
CA PHE A 20 29.11 -7.15 22.69
C PHE A 20 28.48 -7.56 21.34
N THR A 21 27.77 -8.70 21.34
CA THR A 21 26.95 -9.11 20.21
C THR A 21 25.79 -8.13 20.10
N ILE A 22 25.90 -7.16 19.17
CA ILE A 22 24.79 -6.32 18.75
C ILE A 22 23.86 -7.21 17.90
N ALA A 23 23.08 -8.06 18.57
CA ALA A 23 21.90 -8.68 17.99
C ALA A 23 20.79 -7.64 17.99
N GLY A 24 20.89 -6.68 17.06
CA GLY A 24 19.77 -5.79 16.76
C GLY A 24 18.57 -6.60 16.28
N PRO A 25 17.34 -6.29 16.71
CA PRO A 25 16.17 -7.02 16.25
C PRO A 25 15.90 -6.69 14.76
N ILE A 26 16.47 -7.49 13.86
CA ILE A 26 16.11 -7.46 12.44
C ILE A 26 14.72 -8.09 12.22
N ALA A 27 14.06 -8.52 13.30
CA ALA A 27 12.79 -9.24 13.28
C ALA A 27 11.57 -8.37 12.94
N SER A 28 11.69 -7.05 12.82
CA SER A 28 10.55 -6.16 12.59
C SER A 28 10.29 -5.81 11.11
N MET A 29 11.03 -6.39 10.15
CA MET A 29 10.83 -6.09 8.73
C MET A 29 9.86 -7.03 7.99
N PHE A 30 9.38 -8.09 8.66
CA PHE A 30 8.26 -8.88 8.15
C PHE A 30 6.95 -8.34 8.75
N GLN A 31 6.57 -7.11 8.38
CA GLN A 31 5.19 -6.69 8.56
C GLN A 31 4.35 -7.57 7.64
N SER A 32 3.58 -8.47 8.24
CA SER A 32 2.57 -9.23 7.52
C SER A 32 1.65 -8.22 6.83
N GLN A 33 1.64 -8.25 5.49
CA GLN A 33 0.73 -7.41 4.71
C GLN A 33 -0.71 -7.61 5.23
N PRO A 34 -1.48 -6.55 5.43
CA PRO A 34 -2.84 -6.69 5.87
C PRO A 34 -3.61 -7.60 4.91
N LYS A 35 -4.36 -8.55 5.46
CA LYS A 35 -5.15 -9.51 4.67
C LYS A 35 -6.34 -8.86 3.96
N GLU A 36 -6.70 -7.64 4.37
CA GLU A 36 -7.84 -6.88 3.87
C GLU A 36 -7.38 -5.56 3.27
N ILE A 37 -8.14 -5.05 2.31
CA ILE A 37 -7.90 -3.72 1.74
C ILE A 37 -8.22 -2.67 2.81
N GLN A 38 -7.29 -1.72 3.01
CA GLN A 38 -7.41 -0.63 3.97
C GLN A 38 -8.20 0.53 3.34
N TRP A 39 -9.52 0.36 3.26
CA TRP A 39 -10.41 1.33 2.64
C TRP A 39 -10.47 2.65 3.41
N GLN A 40 -10.22 3.76 2.73
CA GLN A 40 -10.59 5.10 3.19
C GLN A 40 -12.03 5.42 2.75
N THR A 41 -12.72 6.26 3.50
CA THR A 41 -14.08 6.73 3.17
C THR A 41 -14.14 8.23 2.86
N ASN A 42 -13.06 8.96 3.14
CA ASN A 42 -12.94 10.38 2.87
C ASN A 42 -12.13 10.63 1.60
N LEU A 43 -12.82 11.04 0.53
CA LEU A 43 -12.18 11.27 -0.77
C LEU A 43 -11.12 12.39 -0.75
N ASN A 44 -11.33 13.43 0.07
CA ASN A 44 -10.37 14.54 0.14
C ASN A 44 -9.08 14.14 0.85
N GLU A 45 -9.16 13.37 1.93
CA GLU A 45 -7.99 12.81 2.62
C GLU A 45 -7.26 11.84 1.71
N ALA A 46 -7.99 10.94 1.08
CA ALA A 46 -7.42 10.00 0.11
C ALA A 46 -6.69 10.69 -1.05
N HIS A 47 -7.22 11.80 -1.54
CA HIS A 47 -6.55 12.58 -2.58
C HIS A 47 -5.26 13.24 -2.07
N GLN A 48 -5.25 13.76 -0.84
CA GLN A 48 -4.03 14.29 -0.22
C GLN A 48 -2.96 13.20 -0.10
N ASP A 49 -3.33 12.02 0.36
CA ASP A 49 -2.43 10.86 0.46
C ASP A 49 -1.93 10.42 -0.93
N ALA A 50 -2.80 10.42 -1.94
CA ALA A 50 -2.44 10.09 -3.32
C ALA A 50 -1.36 11.04 -3.87
N VAL A 51 -1.49 12.33 -3.58
CA VAL A 51 -0.49 13.34 -3.98
C VAL A 51 0.81 13.16 -3.20
N LEU A 52 0.75 12.95 -1.88
CA LEU A 52 1.93 12.79 -1.01
C LEU A 52 2.73 11.52 -1.34
N GLU A 53 2.03 10.41 -1.57
CA GLU A 53 2.66 9.12 -1.86
C GLU A 53 2.92 8.89 -3.36
N ASN A 54 2.46 9.79 -4.21
CA ASN A 54 2.48 9.66 -5.66
C ASN A 54 1.87 8.33 -6.13
N LYS A 55 0.77 7.92 -5.49
CA LYS A 55 0.00 6.71 -5.81
C LYS A 55 -1.35 7.06 -6.42
N PRO A 56 -1.84 6.30 -7.40
CA PRO A 56 -3.19 6.50 -7.92
C PRO A 56 -4.24 6.13 -6.85
N MET A 57 -5.35 6.86 -6.81
CA MET A 57 -6.53 6.47 -6.04
C MET A 57 -7.27 5.35 -6.75
N LEU A 58 -7.77 4.40 -5.98
CA LEU A 58 -8.66 3.33 -6.43
C LEU A 58 -10.00 3.47 -5.72
N ILE A 59 -10.96 4.09 -6.39
CA ILE A 59 -12.27 4.44 -5.84
C ILE A 59 -13.27 3.37 -6.22
N VAL A 60 -13.89 2.72 -5.24
CA VAL A 60 -14.96 1.75 -5.44
C VAL A 60 -16.27 2.34 -4.97
N PHE A 61 -17.28 2.35 -5.86
CA PHE A 61 -18.66 2.67 -5.51
C PHE A 61 -19.45 1.39 -5.33
N ASP A 62 -20.13 1.30 -4.19
CA ASP A 62 -21.01 0.20 -3.84
C ASP A 62 -22.27 0.68 -3.08
N ALA A 63 -23.05 -0.25 -2.57
CA ALA A 63 -24.18 -0.02 -1.69
C ALA A 63 -24.58 -1.32 -0.99
N ASP A 64 -25.18 -1.25 0.20
CA ASP A 64 -25.56 -2.39 1.02
C ASP A 64 -26.55 -3.35 0.34
N TRP A 65 -27.43 -2.82 -0.52
CA TRP A 65 -28.41 -3.63 -1.29
C TRP A 65 -27.84 -4.30 -2.55
N CYS A 66 -26.57 -4.08 -2.87
CA CYS A 66 -25.94 -4.49 -4.13
C CYS A 66 -25.33 -5.89 -4.03
N LYS A 67 -26.03 -6.94 -4.47
CA LYS A 67 -25.55 -8.34 -4.45
C LYS A 67 -24.25 -8.58 -5.23
N TYR A 68 -24.02 -7.84 -6.31
CA TYR A 68 -22.76 -7.95 -7.06
C TYR A 68 -21.60 -7.25 -6.37
N CYS A 69 -21.88 -6.24 -5.53
CA CYS A 69 -20.88 -5.61 -4.67
C CYS A 69 -20.44 -6.60 -3.57
N GLU A 70 -21.38 -7.23 -2.87
CA GLU A 70 -21.11 -8.28 -1.90
C GLU A 70 -20.28 -9.42 -2.53
N LYS A 71 -20.68 -9.88 -3.72
CA LYS A 71 -19.92 -10.91 -4.44
C LYS A 71 -18.49 -10.45 -4.79
N MET A 72 -18.30 -9.18 -5.15
CA MET A 72 -16.99 -8.65 -5.48
C MET A 72 -16.11 -8.53 -4.23
N ASP A 73 -16.69 -8.15 -3.11
CA ASP A 73 -16.04 -8.13 -1.81
C ASP A 73 -15.53 -9.52 -1.44
N ASP A 74 -16.42 -10.52 -1.40
CA ASP A 74 -16.12 -11.89 -1.02
C ASP A 74 -15.11 -12.59 -1.94
N LYS A 75 -15.20 -12.39 -3.25
CA LYS A 75 -14.47 -13.20 -4.23
C LYS A 75 -13.25 -12.50 -4.83
N THR A 76 -13.18 -11.16 -4.74
CA THR A 76 -12.14 -10.39 -5.38
C THR A 76 -11.34 -9.56 -4.37
N PHE A 77 -11.99 -8.80 -3.51
CA PHE A 77 -11.30 -7.92 -2.57
C PHE A 77 -10.69 -8.66 -1.38
N HIS A 78 -11.29 -9.74 -0.92
CA HIS A 78 -10.73 -10.61 0.13
C HIS A 78 -9.60 -11.54 -0.38
N ASP A 79 -9.36 -11.60 -1.69
CA ASP A 79 -8.21 -12.32 -2.22
C ASP A 79 -6.90 -11.63 -1.82
N SER A 80 -5.98 -12.38 -1.18
CA SER A 80 -4.74 -11.83 -0.64
C SER A 80 -3.81 -11.23 -1.71
N SER A 81 -3.88 -11.71 -2.95
CA SER A 81 -3.10 -11.16 -4.06
C SER A 81 -3.64 -9.81 -4.54
N VAL A 82 -4.96 -9.61 -4.42
CA VAL A 82 -5.61 -8.33 -4.71
C VAL A 82 -5.40 -7.36 -3.57
N SER A 83 -5.74 -7.75 -2.33
CA SER A 83 -5.68 -6.86 -1.18
C SER A 83 -4.26 -6.34 -0.92
N SER A 84 -3.25 -7.23 -0.96
CA SER A 84 -1.86 -6.81 -0.80
C SER A 84 -1.41 -5.86 -1.91
N TYR A 85 -1.80 -6.13 -3.15
CA TYR A 85 -1.43 -5.26 -4.27
C TYR A 85 -2.11 -3.90 -4.23
N VAL A 86 -3.38 -3.87 -3.86
CA VAL A 86 -4.13 -2.62 -3.71
C VAL A 86 -3.51 -1.76 -2.62
N ASN A 87 -3.26 -2.32 -1.44
CA ASN A 87 -2.64 -1.59 -0.31
C ASN A 87 -1.22 -1.08 -0.63
N ASP A 88 -0.45 -1.82 -1.42
CA ASP A 88 0.91 -1.42 -1.80
C ASP A 88 0.94 -0.32 -2.88
N LYS A 89 0.06 -0.44 -3.88
CA LYS A 89 0.17 0.35 -5.13
C LYS A 89 -0.86 1.46 -5.29
N PHE A 90 -1.89 1.50 -4.45
CA PHE A 90 -2.99 2.45 -4.57
C PHE A 90 -3.32 3.08 -3.23
N ILE A 91 -4.04 4.19 -3.28
CA ILE A 91 -4.82 4.72 -2.16
C ILE A 91 -6.26 4.24 -2.35
N PRO A 92 -6.69 3.21 -1.59
CA PRO A 92 -8.02 2.63 -1.79
C PRO A 92 -9.10 3.45 -1.09
N VAL A 93 -10.17 3.74 -1.82
CA VAL A 93 -11.34 4.51 -1.34
C VAL A 93 -12.61 3.73 -1.62
N ARG A 94 -13.47 3.60 -0.61
CA ARG A 94 -14.79 2.96 -0.74
C ARG A 94 -15.87 3.98 -0.43
N LEU A 95 -16.78 4.19 -1.36
CA LEU A 95 -17.82 5.20 -1.28
C LEU A 95 -19.19 4.54 -1.48
N ASP A 96 -20.09 4.73 -0.50
CA ASP A 96 -21.50 4.40 -0.70
C ASP A 96 -22.12 5.33 -1.76
N LEU A 97 -22.87 4.73 -2.70
CA LEU A 97 -23.44 5.43 -3.83
C LEU A 97 -24.42 6.53 -3.41
N ALA A 98 -25.25 6.27 -2.40
CA ALA A 98 -26.27 7.20 -1.96
C ALA A 98 -25.68 8.36 -1.17
N GLU A 99 -24.71 8.06 -0.28
CA GLU A 99 -24.03 9.09 0.52
C GLU A 99 -23.13 9.99 -0.34
N ASN A 100 -22.62 9.47 -1.47
CA ASN A 100 -21.71 10.17 -2.37
C ASN A 100 -22.31 10.46 -3.74
N ALA A 101 -23.63 10.67 -3.83
CA ALA A 101 -24.37 10.83 -5.08
C ALA A 101 -23.79 11.91 -6.01
N LYS A 102 -23.34 13.04 -5.46
CA LYS A 102 -22.72 14.13 -6.25
C LYS A 102 -21.37 13.71 -6.87
N VAL A 103 -20.57 12.95 -6.15
CA VAL A 103 -19.29 12.43 -6.67
C VAL A 103 -19.56 11.37 -7.71
N ALA A 104 -20.56 10.52 -7.48
CA ALA A 104 -21.00 9.50 -8.44
C ALA A 104 -21.49 10.13 -9.75
N GLU A 105 -22.23 11.22 -9.69
CA GLU A 105 -22.68 11.99 -10.87
C GLU A 105 -21.49 12.56 -11.66
N ILE A 106 -20.54 13.22 -10.98
CA ILE A 106 -19.33 13.80 -11.59
C ILE A 106 -18.47 12.70 -12.26
N LEU A 107 -18.38 11.53 -11.62
CA LEU A 107 -17.63 10.39 -12.14
C LEU A 107 -18.47 9.50 -13.08
N GLU A 108 -19.68 9.90 -13.43
CA GLU A 108 -20.58 9.18 -14.35
C GLU A 108 -20.79 7.71 -13.94
N ILE A 109 -21.14 7.48 -12.66
CA ILE A 109 -21.38 6.14 -12.12
C ILE A 109 -22.83 5.73 -12.40
N GLU A 110 -23.05 4.96 -13.44
CA GLU A 110 -24.38 4.50 -13.83
C GLU A 110 -24.78 3.16 -13.19
N ARG A 111 -23.79 2.34 -12.82
CA ARG A 111 -23.99 0.98 -12.28
C ARG A 111 -22.92 0.64 -11.26
N ILE A 112 -23.29 -0.14 -10.24
CA ILE A 112 -22.40 -0.65 -9.20
C ILE A 112 -22.35 -2.20 -9.21
N PRO A 113 -21.23 -2.82 -8.71
CA PRO A 113 -20.01 -2.15 -8.27
C PRO A 113 -19.33 -1.41 -9.42
N CYS A 114 -18.71 -0.28 -9.12
CA CYS A 114 -17.90 0.44 -10.10
C CYS A 114 -16.57 0.83 -9.47
N THR A 115 -15.47 0.46 -10.10
CA THR A 115 -14.13 0.87 -9.69
C THR A 115 -13.58 1.92 -10.67
N ILE A 116 -13.14 3.05 -10.13
CA ILE A 116 -12.48 4.14 -10.86
C ILE A 116 -11.04 4.23 -10.36
N ALA A 117 -10.08 4.29 -11.26
CA ALA A 117 -8.70 4.61 -10.92
C ALA A 117 -8.36 6.03 -11.42
N LEU A 118 -7.92 6.89 -10.50
CA LEU A 118 -7.50 8.27 -10.80
C LEU A 118 -6.02 8.45 -10.47
N SER A 119 -5.31 9.22 -11.31
CA SER A 119 -3.95 9.67 -11.00
C SER A 119 -3.95 10.60 -9.77
N PRO A 120 -2.77 10.89 -9.14
CA PRO A 120 -2.65 11.93 -8.11
C PRO A 120 -3.13 13.33 -8.57
N ARG A 121 -3.24 13.55 -9.88
CA ARG A 121 -3.78 14.77 -10.49
C ARG A 121 -5.25 14.66 -10.90
N ALA A 122 -5.92 13.61 -10.45
CA ALA A 122 -7.31 13.30 -10.80
C ALA A 122 -7.58 12.99 -12.28
N ASP A 123 -6.54 12.62 -13.08
CA ASP A 123 -6.76 12.10 -14.43
C ASP A 123 -7.30 10.68 -14.37
N LEU A 124 -8.27 10.35 -15.23
CA LEU A 124 -8.83 9.00 -15.31
C LEU A 124 -7.80 8.01 -15.90
N LEU A 125 -7.41 7.02 -15.12
CA LEU A 125 -6.48 5.94 -15.52
C LEU A 125 -7.21 4.66 -15.91
N GLY A 126 -8.42 4.44 -15.39
CA GLY A 126 -9.18 3.24 -15.70
C GLY A 126 -10.55 3.20 -15.01
N ARG A 127 -11.43 2.37 -15.57
CA ARG A 127 -12.78 2.13 -15.07
C ARG A 127 -13.13 0.64 -15.21
N VAL A 128 -13.73 0.08 -14.19
CA VAL A 128 -14.32 -1.27 -14.20
C VAL A 128 -15.76 -1.16 -13.75
N VAL A 129 -16.69 -1.62 -14.56
CA VAL A 129 -18.13 -1.59 -14.25
C VAL A 129 -18.64 -3.01 -14.05
N GLY A 130 -19.29 -3.25 -12.93
CA GLY A 130 -19.81 -4.55 -12.54
C GLY A 130 -18.79 -5.48 -11.88
N TYR A 131 -19.24 -6.67 -11.54
CA TYR A 131 -18.39 -7.69 -10.93
C TYR A 131 -17.35 -8.21 -11.91
N VAL A 132 -16.11 -8.30 -11.44
CA VAL A 132 -14.99 -8.99 -12.11
C VAL A 132 -14.27 -9.91 -11.13
N ASN A 133 -13.74 -11.03 -11.63
CA ASN A 133 -13.00 -11.97 -10.79
C ASN A 133 -11.58 -11.47 -10.47
N THR A 134 -10.92 -12.12 -9.54
CA THR A 134 -9.56 -11.82 -9.06
C THR A 134 -8.55 -11.63 -10.19
N VAL A 135 -8.52 -12.55 -11.17
CA VAL A 135 -7.54 -12.51 -12.28
C VAL A 135 -7.74 -11.27 -13.13
N GLN A 136 -8.97 -11.05 -13.59
CA GLN A 136 -9.31 -9.89 -14.43
C GLN A 136 -9.08 -8.56 -13.69
N TYR A 137 -9.38 -8.53 -12.38
CA TYR A 137 -9.16 -7.35 -11.57
C TYR A 137 -7.67 -7.04 -11.43
N ARG A 138 -6.86 -8.04 -11.13
CA ARG A 138 -5.39 -7.92 -11.03
C ARG A 138 -4.76 -7.43 -12.35
N GLU A 139 -5.19 -7.99 -13.47
CA GLU A 139 -4.74 -7.52 -14.79
C GLU A 139 -5.11 -6.06 -15.05
N THR A 140 -6.32 -5.65 -14.65
CA THR A 140 -6.77 -4.26 -14.80
C THR A 140 -5.94 -3.32 -13.93
N LEU A 141 -5.70 -3.68 -12.66
CA LEU A 141 -4.83 -2.91 -11.78
C LEU A 141 -3.40 -2.78 -12.32
N GLY A 142 -2.87 -3.84 -12.92
CA GLY A 142 -1.57 -3.81 -13.59
C GLY A 142 -1.52 -2.83 -14.78
N ARG A 143 -2.60 -2.79 -15.60
CA ARG A 143 -2.73 -1.81 -16.69
C ARG A 143 -2.80 -0.37 -16.19
N VAL A 144 -3.53 -0.13 -15.10
CA VAL A 144 -3.61 1.20 -14.45
C VAL A 144 -2.22 1.66 -14.01
N GLN A 145 -1.45 0.81 -13.33
CA GLN A 145 -0.10 1.12 -12.88
C GLN A 145 0.85 1.42 -14.07
N ALA A 146 0.76 0.63 -15.13
CA ALA A 146 1.56 0.86 -16.33
C ALA A 146 1.22 2.20 -17.00
N LEU A 147 -0.07 2.59 -17.02
CA LEU A 147 -0.51 3.88 -17.55
C LEU A 147 -0.03 5.04 -16.68
N GLN A 148 -0.17 4.95 -15.35
CA GLN A 148 0.36 5.93 -14.39
C GLN A 148 1.86 6.18 -14.65
N ALA A 149 2.66 5.12 -14.66
CA ALA A 149 4.10 5.23 -14.90
C ALA A 149 4.45 5.84 -16.28
N ARG A 150 3.62 5.61 -17.30
CA ARG A 150 3.79 6.22 -18.62
C ARG A 150 3.50 7.72 -18.58
N VAL A 151 2.41 8.13 -17.94
CA VAL A 151 2.03 9.55 -17.78
C VAL A 151 3.14 10.30 -17.05
N GLU A 152 3.65 9.77 -15.95
CA GLU A 152 4.74 10.38 -15.17
C GLU A 152 6.01 10.58 -16.01
N ARG A 153 6.43 9.56 -16.75
CA ARG A 153 7.59 9.70 -17.65
C ARG A 153 7.41 10.78 -18.71
N THR A 154 6.21 10.88 -19.28
CA THR A 154 5.92 11.90 -20.29
C THR A 154 5.99 13.29 -19.72
N LEU A 155 5.53 13.48 -18.49
CA LEU A 155 5.55 14.77 -17.81
C LEU A 155 6.97 15.17 -17.39
N ALA A 156 7.75 14.23 -16.86
CA ALA A 156 9.15 14.45 -16.53
C ALA A 156 9.99 14.86 -17.77
N ALA A 157 9.69 14.25 -18.93
CA ALA A 157 10.37 14.59 -20.19
C ALA A 157 10.00 15.98 -20.75
N ARG A 158 8.85 16.55 -20.34
CA ARG A 158 8.43 17.90 -20.76
C ARG A 158 8.92 19.02 -19.85
N SER A 159 9.36 18.68 -18.64
CA SER A 159 9.85 19.62 -17.63
C SER A 159 11.35 19.89 -17.73
N ASN A 160 12.09 19.13 -18.54
CA ASN A 160 13.49 19.31 -18.88
C ASN A 160 13.66 20.01 -20.23
#